data_8ede2f73ee9fb7232eaa2a126260dcf2
#
_entry.id   8ede2f73ee9fb7232eaa2a126260dcf2
#
_cell.length_a   1.000
_cell.length_b   1.000
_cell.length_c   1.000
_cell.angle_alpha   90.00
_cell.angle_beta   90.00
_cell.angle_gamma   90.00
#
_symmetry.space_group_name_H-M   'P 1'
#
loop_
_entity.id
_entity.type
_entity.pdbx_description
1 polymer ?
#
loop_
_entity_poly.entity_id
_entity_poly.type
_entity_poly.pdbx_seq_one_letter_code
_entity_poly.pdbx_strand_id
1 'polypeptide(L)'
;MSSYENHQALDGLTLGKSTDYRDNYDASLLQGVPRSLNRDPLGLTADNLPFHGADIWTLYELSWLNSRGLPQVAVGHVELDYTSVNLIESKSFKLYLNSFNQTRFDTWETVRQTLERDLRACAQGNVSVRLHRLDELEGQPVAHFHGTCIDDQDISIDNYQFTTDYLQHAVSGEKQVEETLVSHLLKSNCLITHQPDWGSIQIQYRGRKIDREKLLRYLVSFRHHNEFHEQCVERIFNDILRFCQPETLSVMRAIPAAAGWTLIPGAAMPILCPPRAGWRVSNLFCQFCVPDCACKVVKGHQPGLL
;
A
#
# COMPACT_ATOMS: atom_id res chain seq x y z
N MET A 1 15.31 9.16 -10.60
CA MET A 1 15.32 9.58 -9.19
C MET A 1 14.02 10.29 -8.92
N SER A 2 13.41 10.05 -7.78
CA SER A 2 12.18 10.75 -7.39
C SER A 2 12.48 12.24 -7.20
N SER A 3 11.63 13.14 -7.71
CA SER A 3 11.86 14.58 -7.68
C SER A 3 11.91 15.20 -6.27
N TYR A 4 11.53 14.43 -5.25
CA TYR A 4 11.43 14.87 -3.85
C TYR A 4 12.29 14.05 -2.88
N GLU A 5 13.23 13.23 -3.37
CA GLU A 5 14.11 12.37 -2.58
C GLU A 5 14.87 13.11 -1.47
N ASN A 6 15.25 14.37 -1.71
CA ASN A 6 15.94 15.24 -0.76
C ASN A 6 15.03 16.35 -0.19
N HIS A 7 13.72 16.13 -0.14
CA HIS A 7 12.81 17.16 0.36
C HIS A 7 12.90 17.28 1.89
N GLN A 8 12.98 18.52 2.39
CA GLN A 8 13.14 18.83 3.82
C GLN A 8 12.12 18.13 4.75
N ALA A 9 10.91 17.84 4.27
CA ALA A 9 9.90 17.10 5.02
C ALA A 9 10.32 15.65 5.36
N LEU A 10 11.35 15.11 4.72
CA LEU A 10 11.87 13.76 4.95
C LEU A 10 13.04 13.74 5.96
N ASP A 11 13.65 14.90 6.27
CA ASP A 11 14.87 14.98 7.11
C ASP A 11 14.65 14.47 8.54
N GLY A 12 13.44 14.59 9.06
CA GLY A 12 13.04 14.18 10.40
C GLY A 12 12.75 12.69 10.57
N LEU A 13 12.64 11.92 9.46
CA LEU A 13 12.21 10.53 9.53
C LEU A 13 13.23 9.64 10.24
N THR A 14 12.73 8.65 11.00
CA THR A 14 13.55 7.62 11.67
C THR A 14 13.98 6.50 10.74
N LEU A 15 13.35 6.39 9.58
CA LEU A 15 13.66 5.40 8.55
C LEU A 15 15.14 5.53 8.12
N GLY A 16 15.84 4.40 8.05
CA GLY A 16 17.27 4.36 7.72
C GLY A 16 18.23 4.74 8.86
N LYS A 17 17.71 5.19 10.03
CA LYS A 17 18.51 5.57 11.21
C LYS A 17 18.45 4.49 12.30
N SER A 18 19.49 4.38 13.14
CA SER A 18 19.41 3.60 14.37
C SER A 18 18.44 4.27 15.34
N THR A 19 17.56 3.47 15.96
CA THR A 19 16.57 3.96 16.92
C THR A 19 16.53 3.05 18.12
N ASP A 20 16.38 3.63 19.31
CA ASP A 20 16.25 2.87 20.56
C ASP A 20 14.86 2.21 20.61
N TYR A 21 14.84 0.97 21.09
CA TYR A 21 13.59 0.27 21.36
C TYR A 21 12.90 0.90 22.58
N ARG A 22 11.64 1.26 22.42
CA ARG A 22 10.76 1.74 23.49
C ARG A 22 9.60 0.78 23.63
N ASP A 23 9.35 0.32 24.82
CA ASP A 23 8.29 -0.64 25.14
C ASP A 23 7.14 -0.04 25.97
N ASN A 24 7.25 1.25 26.31
CA ASN A 24 6.18 2.01 26.96
C ASN A 24 5.56 2.98 25.96
N TYR A 25 4.24 3.10 26.01
CA TYR A 25 3.43 3.87 25.08
C TYR A 25 3.97 5.27 24.84
N ASP A 26 4.18 5.57 23.56
CA ASP A 26 4.69 6.86 23.11
C ASP A 26 4.13 7.20 21.72
N ALA A 27 3.09 8.03 21.68
CA ALA A 27 2.48 8.47 20.42
C ALA A 27 3.41 9.36 19.57
N SER A 28 4.43 9.96 20.17
CA SER A 28 5.36 10.85 19.46
C SER A 28 6.31 10.10 18.51
N LEU A 29 6.31 8.75 18.57
CA LEU A 29 7.05 7.91 17.65
C LEU A 29 6.48 7.93 16.23
N LEU A 30 5.18 8.20 16.07
CA LEU A 30 4.52 8.24 14.77
C LEU A 30 5.01 9.41 13.91
N GLN A 31 5.30 9.13 12.67
CA GLN A 31 5.74 10.12 11.68
C GLN A 31 4.87 10.09 10.44
N GLY A 32 4.36 11.25 10.06
CA GLY A 32 3.59 11.45 8.84
C GLY A 32 4.48 11.91 7.69
N VAL A 33 4.20 11.43 6.50
CA VAL A 33 4.83 11.90 5.26
C VAL A 33 3.76 12.55 4.38
N PRO A 34 3.91 13.82 4.01
CA PRO A 34 2.92 14.52 3.18
C PRO A 34 2.68 13.81 1.84
N ARG A 35 1.42 13.53 1.52
CA ARG A 35 1.05 12.95 0.23
C ARG A 35 1.29 13.92 -0.94
N SER A 36 1.30 15.22 -0.68
CA SER A 36 1.61 16.26 -1.67
C SER A 36 2.96 16.07 -2.33
N LEU A 37 3.96 15.52 -1.61
CA LEU A 37 5.30 15.27 -2.18
C LEU A 37 5.26 14.46 -3.49
N ASN A 38 4.34 13.51 -3.60
CA ASN A 38 4.14 12.73 -4.81
C ASN A 38 3.02 13.26 -5.69
N ARG A 39 1.94 13.75 -5.08
CA ARG A 39 0.74 14.16 -5.81
C ARG A 39 0.95 15.44 -6.61
N ASP A 40 1.67 16.42 -6.06
CA ASP A 40 1.92 17.68 -6.74
C ASP A 40 2.65 17.49 -8.08
N PRO A 41 3.75 16.70 -8.18
CA PRO A 41 4.40 16.42 -9.45
C PRO A 41 3.51 15.67 -10.46
N LEU A 42 2.47 14.99 -10.00
CA LEU A 42 1.47 14.31 -10.83
C LEU A 42 0.31 15.25 -11.23
N GLY A 43 0.28 16.48 -10.72
CA GLY A 43 -0.82 17.42 -10.90
C GLY A 43 -2.09 17.03 -10.13
N LEU A 44 -1.95 16.23 -9.06
CA LEU A 44 -3.05 15.78 -8.21
C LEU A 44 -3.18 16.71 -7.01
N THR A 45 -4.34 17.32 -6.83
CA THR A 45 -4.65 18.14 -5.66
C THR A 45 -5.65 17.42 -4.75
N ALA A 46 -5.64 17.76 -3.46
CA ALA A 46 -6.52 17.13 -2.47
C ALA A 46 -8.01 17.26 -2.85
N ASP A 47 -8.39 18.36 -3.52
CA ASP A 47 -9.77 18.64 -3.92
C ASP A 47 -10.16 18.00 -5.25
N ASN A 48 -9.22 17.45 -5.99
CA ASN A 48 -9.45 16.88 -7.33
C ASN A 48 -8.64 15.61 -7.57
N LEU A 49 -8.85 14.61 -6.70
CA LEU A 49 -8.27 13.30 -6.89
C LEU A 49 -9.16 12.49 -7.84
N PRO A 50 -8.61 11.91 -8.92
CA PRO A 50 -9.38 11.12 -9.90
C PRO A 50 -9.75 9.73 -9.35
N PHE A 51 -9.50 9.46 -8.09
CA PHE A 51 -9.66 8.16 -7.47
C PHE A 51 -10.18 8.26 -6.03
N HIS A 52 -10.66 7.16 -5.53
CA HIS A 52 -10.91 6.91 -4.11
C HIS A 52 -10.27 5.57 -3.71
N GLY A 53 -10.00 5.39 -2.43
CA GLY A 53 -9.36 4.18 -1.93
C GLY A 53 -8.89 4.31 -0.50
N ALA A 54 -8.03 3.40 -0.10
CA ALA A 54 -7.46 3.41 1.24
C ALA A 54 -6.09 2.73 1.27
N ASP A 55 -5.29 3.06 2.28
CA ASP A 55 -4.12 2.27 2.66
C ASP A 55 -4.55 1.33 3.79
N ILE A 56 -4.34 0.03 3.61
CA ILE A 56 -4.73 -0.97 4.60
C ILE A 56 -3.51 -1.64 5.18
N TRP A 57 -3.46 -1.68 6.52
CA TRP A 57 -2.41 -2.31 7.29
C TRP A 57 -2.95 -3.49 8.07
N THR A 58 -2.25 -4.60 8.06
CA THR A 58 -2.51 -5.72 8.95
C THR A 58 -1.38 -5.82 9.97
N LEU A 59 -1.72 -5.64 11.23
CA LEU A 59 -0.79 -5.59 12.35
C LEU A 59 -0.77 -6.97 13.01
N TYR A 60 0.18 -7.83 12.65
CA TYR A 60 0.27 -9.20 13.19
C TYR A 60 0.94 -9.30 14.56
N GLU A 61 1.77 -8.31 14.92
CA GLU A 61 2.56 -8.32 16.17
C GLU A 61 2.05 -7.30 17.19
N LEU A 62 0.72 -7.10 17.27
CA LEU A 62 0.14 -6.18 18.25
C LEU A 62 0.02 -6.87 19.61
N SER A 63 0.66 -6.29 20.63
CA SER A 63 0.64 -6.80 22.00
C SER A 63 0.63 -5.66 23.02
N TRP A 64 -0.01 -5.90 24.17
CA TRP A 64 -0.05 -5.00 25.32
C TRP A 64 -0.28 -5.79 26.60
N LEU A 65 -0.29 -5.11 27.76
CA LEU A 65 -0.62 -5.71 29.04
C LEU A 65 -2.05 -5.32 29.44
N ASN A 66 -2.83 -6.28 29.98
CA ASN A 66 -4.09 -5.93 30.60
C ASN A 66 -3.88 -5.22 31.96
N SER A 67 -4.98 -4.84 32.65
CA SER A 67 -4.92 -4.14 33.93
C SER A 67 -4.14 -4.91 35.02
N ARG A 68 -4.06 -6.26 34.92
CA ARG A 68 -3.34 -7.13 35.84
C ARG A 68 -1.91 -7.43 35.41
N GLY A 69 -1.46 -6.91 34.25
CA GLY A 69 -0.13 -7.14 33.71
C GLY A 69 0.03 -8.43 32.89
N LEU A 70 -1.07 -9.12 32.59
CA LEU A 70 -1.02 -10.27 31.68
C LEU A 70 -0.95 -9.80 30.24
N PRO A 71 0.02 -10.28 29.43
CA PRO A 71 0.12 -9.95 28.02
C PRO A 71 -1.15 -10.32 27.23
N GLN A 72 -1.54 -9.45 26.34
CA GLN A 72 -2.60 -9.63 25.36
C GLN A 72 -1.98 -9.59 23.98
N VAL A 73 -2.52 -10.34 23.05
CA VAL A 73 -2.12 -10.35 21.64
C VAL A 73 -3.34 -10.20 20.73
N ALA A 74 -3.18 -9.50 19.64
CA ALA A 74 -4.22 -9.28 18.65
C ALA A 74 -3.66 -9.20 17.25
N VAL A 75 -4.50 -9.42 16.25
CA VAL A 75 -4.25 -8.93 14.89
C VAL A 75 -5.07 -7.67 14.69
N GLY A 76 -4.40 -6.59 14.31
CA GLY A 76 -5.05 -5.31 14.02
C GLY A 76 -5.25 -5.13 12.52
N HIS A 77 -6.38 -4.52 12.15
CA HIS A 77 -6.66 -4.03 10.82
C HIS A 77 -6.81 -2.51 10.89
N VAL A 78 -6.00 -1.80 10.11
CA VAL A 78 -6.05 -0.33 10.02
C VAL A 78 -6.35 0.05 8.59
N GLU A 79 -7.33 0.90 8.40
CA GLU A 79 -7.69 1.49 7.10
C GLU A 79 -7.52 3.00 7.19
N LEU A 80 -6.63 3.55 6.37
CA LEU A 80 -6.34 4.96 6.26
C LEU A 80 -6.92 5.49 4.95
N ASP A 81 -7.82 6.46 5.06
CA ASP A 81 -8.51 7.05 3.92
C ASP A 81 -7.52 7.78 2.98
N TYR A 82 -7.76 7.67 1.67
CA TYR A 82 -6.94 8.29 0.63
C TYR A 82 -6.89 9.82 0.71
N THR A 83 -7.89 10.46 1.34
CA THR A 83 -7.95 11.92 1.50
C THR A 83 -7.09 12.44 2.65
N SER A 84 -6.45 11.55 3.44
CA SER A 84 -5.55 11.97 4.50
C SER A 84 -4.43 12.87 3.97
N VAL A 85 -4.02 13.86 4.76
CA VAL A 85 -2.94 14.79 4.39
C VAL A 85 -1.61 14.05 4.30
N ASN A 86 -1.37 13.14 5.25
CA ASN A 86 -0.15 12.35 5.31
C ASN A 86 -0.46 10.86 5.12
N LEU A 87 0.50 10.13 4.57
CA LEU A 87 0.68 8.70 4.83
C LEU A 87 1.44 8.54 6.15
N ILE A 88 1.41 7.33 6.73
CA ILE A 88 2.12 7.03 7.97
C ILE A 88 3.41 6.27 7.60
N GLU A 89 4.56 6.77 8.06
CA GLU A 89 5.85 6.14 7.79
C GLU A 89 5.95 4.79 8.53
N SER A 90 6.29 3.74 7.79
CA SER A 90 6.17 2.35 8.23
C SER A 90 7.05 1.97 9.42
N LYS A 91 8.32 2.41 9.46
CA LYS A 91 9.22 2.13 10.59
C LYS A 91 8.75 2.84 11.86
N SER A 92 8.32 4.07 11.74
CA SER A 92 7.76 4.85 12.86
C SER A 92 6.49 4.19 13.39
N PHE A 93 5.65 3.68 12.51
CA PHE A 93 4.46 2.94 12.88
C PHE A 93 4.80 1.66 13.65
N LYS A 94 5.79 0.89 13.18
CA LYS A 94 6.27 -0.29 13.92
C LYS A 94 6.82 0.06 15.30
N LEU A 95 7.62 1.12 15.40
CA LEU A 95 8.17 1.57 16.69
C LEU A 95 7.04 2.01 17.64
N TYR A 96 6.04 2.71 17.13
CA TYR A 96 4.85 3.10 17.89
C TYR A 96 4.09 1.87 18.41
N LEU A 97 3.85 0.85 17.58
CA LEU A 97 3.19 -0.38 18.03
C LEU A 97 4.02 -1.14 19.08
N ASN A 98 5.34 -1.17 18.94
CA ASN A 98 6.23 -1.77 19.94
C ASN A 98 6.13 -1.07 21.31
N SER A 99 5.82 0.23 21.34
CA SER A 99 5.67 0.97 22.60
C SER A 99 4.47 0.49 23.43
N PHE A 100 3.55 -0.28 22.87
CA PHE A 100 2.43 -0.90 23.59
C PHE A 100 2.86 -2.09 24.44
N ASN A 101 3.97 -2.75 24.13
CA ASN A 101 4.34 -4.07 24.63
C ASN A 101 4.38 -4.16 26.17
N GLN A 102 4.82 -3.12 26.88
CA GLN A 102 4.85 -3.05 28.34
C GLN A 102 3.83 -2.06 28.93
N THR A 103 2.92 -1.57 28.09
CA THR A 103 1.90 -0.61 28.51
C THR A 103 0.61 -1.33 28.90
N ARG A 104 0.03 -0.93 30.02
CA ARG A 104 -1.25 -1.47 30.50
C ARG A 104 -2.43 -0.72 29.90
N PHE A 105 -3.38 -1.51 29.39
CA PHE A 105 -4.68 -1.01 28.95
C PHE A 105 -5.78 -1.83 29.61
N ASP A 106 -6.83 -1.15 30.07
CA ASP A 106 -7.90 -1.79 30.79
C ASP A 106 -8.77 -2.69 29.89
N THR A 107 -8.98 -2.26 28.64
CA THR A 107 -9.82 -2.98 27.69
C THR A 107 -9.23 -2.99 26.28
N TRP A 108 -9.65 -3.94 25.46
CA TRP A 108 -9.36 -3.99 24.02
C TRP A 108 -9.87 -2.73 23.30
N GLU A 109 -11.04 -2.24 23.73
CA GLU A 109 -11.63 -1.03 23.16
C GLU A 109 -10.75 0.21 23.42
N THR A 110 -10.14 0.32 24.61
CA THR A 110 -9.18 1.40 24.91
C THR A 110 -7.97 1.35 23.99
N VAL A 111 -7.45 0.15 23.71
CA VAL A 111 -6.33 -0.03 22.73
C VAL A 111 -6.77 0.41 21.35
N ARG A 112 -7.94 -0.04 20.88
CA ARG A 112 -8.49 0.33 19.57
C ARG A 112 -8.65 1.84 19.43
N GLN A 113 -9.25 2.51 20.43
CA GLN A 113 -9.46 3.95 20.42
C GLN A 113 -8.15 4.74 20.47
N THR A 114 -7.16 4.25 21.22
CA THR A 114 -5.83 4.86 21.28
C THR A 114 -5.16 4.81 19.92
N LEU A 115 -5.14 3.64 19.27
CA LEU A 115 -4.61 3.49 17.92
C LEU A 115 -5.32 4.42 16.94
N GLU A 116 -6.66 4.42 16.95
CA GLU A 116 -7.44 5.23 16.01
C GLU A 116 -7.20 6.74 16.20
N ARG A 117 -7.16 7.21 17.43
CA ARG A 117 -6.87 8.62 17.77
C ARG A 117 -5.49 9.04 17.27
N ASP A 118 -4.46 8.26 17.58
CA ASP A 118 -3.08 8.63 17.30
C ASP A 118 -2.77 8.56 15.81
N LEU A 119 -3.27 7.53 15.13
CA LEU A 119 -3.12 7.38 13.69
C LEU A 119 -3.86 8.48 12.92
N ARG A 120 -5.07 8.87 13.38
CA ARG A 120 -5.79 10.02 12.82
C ARG A 120 -5.01 11.33 12.99
N ALA A 121 -4.40 11.54 14.13
CA ALA A 121 -3.59 12.72 14.39
C ALA A 121 -2.35 12.79 13.50
N CYS A 122 -1.64 11.66 13.33
CA CYS A 122 -0.47 11.56 12.47
C CYS A 122 -0.83 11.73 10.99
N ALA A 123 -1.84 11.03 10.52
CA ALA A 123 -2.28 11.05 9.13
C ALA A 123 -3.04 12.34 8.75
N GLN A 124 -3.57 13.06 9.72
CA GLN A 124 -4.49 14.20 9.53
C GLN A 124 -5.64 13.81 8.57
N GLY A 125 -6.31 12.69 8.88
CA GLY A 125 -7.36 12.13 8.05
C GLY A 125 -8.13 11.02 8.74
N ASN A 126 -9.10 10.45 8.06
CA ASN A 126 -9.92 9.38 8.59
C ASN A 126 -9.13 8.07 8.68
N VAL A 127 -9.17 7.45 9.86
CA VAL A 127 -8.60 6.14 10.13
C VAL A 127 -9.65 5.29 10.81
N SER A 128 -9.79 4.04 10.42
CA SER A 128 -10.55 3.04 11.15
C SER A 128 -9.65 1.91 11.64
N VAL A 129 -9.89 1.43 12.83
CA VAL A 129 -9.11 0.34 13.45
C VAL A 129 -10.05 -0.76 13.90
N ARG A 130 -9.73 -1.99 13.54
CA ARG A 130 -10.39 -3.20 14.03
C ARG A 130 -9.35 -4.11 14.67
N LEU A 131 -9.68 -4.71 15.80
CA LEU A 131 -8.84 -5.68 16.48
C LEU A 131 -9.54 -7.04 16.47
N HIS A 132 -8.78 -8.09 16.19
CA HIS A 132 -9.24 -9.46 16.10
C HIS A 132 -8.47 -10.34 17.06
N ARG A 133 -9.16 -11.28 17.69
CA ARG A 133 -8.55 -12.38 18.41
C ARG A 133 -7.95 -13.36 17.40
N LEU A 134 -6.96 -14.14 17.83
CA LEU A 134 -6.31 -15.09 16.92
C LEU A 134 -7.29 -16.18 16.45
N ASP A 135 -8.18 -16.62 17.32
CA ASP A 135 -9.21 -17.62 17.03
C ASP A 135 -10.29 -17.12 16.04
N GLU A 136 -10.56 -15.82 15.99
CA GLU A 136 -11.47 -15.21 15.01
C GLU A 136 -10.92 -15.27 13.57
N LEU A 137 -9.63 -15.51 13.42
CA LEU A 137 -8.94 -15.60 12.13
C LEU A 137 -8.72 -17.03 11.65
N GLU A 138 -9.10 -18.03 12.46
CA GLU A 138 -8.99 -19.44 12.08
C GLU A 138 -9.82 -19.73 10.82
N GLY A 139 -9.24 -20.50 9.89
CA GLY A 139 -9.92 -20.88 8.65
C GLY A 139 -10.05 -19.77 7.61
N GLN A 140 -9.46 -18.60 7.83
CA GLN A 140 -9.41 -17.57 6.80
C GLN A 140 -8.55 -18.06 5.62
N PRO A 141 -9.09 -18.07 4.39
CA PRO A 141 -8.33 -18.54 3.25
C PRO A 141 -7.21 -17.56 2.90
N VAL A 142 -6.07 -18.09 2.51
CA VAL A 142 -5.04 -17.32 1.83
C VAL A 142 -5.57 -16.97 0.45
N ALA A 143 -5.87 -15.70 0.21
CA ALA A 143 -6.39 -15.25 -1.07
C ALA A 143 -5.25 -14.82 -2.02
N HIS A 144 -5.44 -15.13 -3.29
CA HIS A 144 -4.56 -14.67 -4.37
C HIS A 144 -5.28 -13.60 -5.18
N PHE A 145 -4.52 -12.76 -5.86
CA PHE A 145 -5.11 -11.91 -6.88
C PHE A 145 -5.76 -12.73 -7.97
N HIS A 146 -6.99 -12.38 -8.30
CA HIS A 146 -7.72 -13.00 -9.40
C HIS A 146 -7.49 -12.19 -10.68
N GLY A 147 -7.29 -12.87 -11.79
CA GLY A 147 -7.12 -12.23 -13.08
C GLY A 147 -6.15 -12.99 -13.99
N THR A 148 -5.90 -12.41 -15.15
CA THR A 148 -4.90 -12.95 -16.08
C THR A 148 -3.53 -12.47 -15.66
N CYS A 149 -2.64 -13.40 -15.28
CA CYS A 149 -1.23 -13.09 -15.05
C CYS A 149 -0.56 -12.70 -16.38
N ILE A 150 0.20 -11.61 -16.37
CA ILE A 150 0.91 -11.09 -17.54
C ILE A 150 2.42 -11.30 -17.46
N ASP A 151 2.91 -12.07 -16.51
CA ASP A 151 4.34 -12.22 -16.26
C ASP A 151 5.06 -13.10 -17.30
N ASP A 152 4.33 -13.98 -17.97
CA ASP A 152 4.86 -14.94 -18.94
C ASP A 152 4.86 -14.40 -20.39
N GLN A 153 4.97 -13.07 -20.58
CA GLN A 153 5.11 -12.52 -21.94
C GLN A 153 6.49 -12.85 -22.53
N ASP A 154 6.54 -13.31 -23.78
CA ASP A 154 7.79 -13.58 -24.50
C ASP A 154 8.43 -12.27 -24.98
N ILE A 155 9.01 -11.54 -24.05
CA ILE A 155 9.65 -10.24 -24.28
C ILE A 155 11.06 -10.17 -23.72
N SER A 156 11.94 -9.44 -24.39
CA SER A 156 13.24 -9.07 -23.85
C SER A 156 13.17 -7.65 -23.25
N ILE A 157 13.78 -7.46 -22.09
CA ILE A 157 13.84 -6.17 -21.38
C ILE A 157 15.32 -5.82 -21.15
N ASP A 158 15.71 -4.64 -21.58
CA ASP A 158 17.06 -4.10 -21.46
C ASP A 158 17.11 -2.75 -20.71
N ASN A 159 15.94 -2.17 -20.43
CA ASN A 159 15.82 -0.92 -19.68
C ASN A 159 14.97 -1.10 -18.42
N TYR A 160 15.54 -0.71 -17.27
CA TYR A 160 14.92 -0.81 -15.94
C TYR A 160 14.74 0.56 -15.28
N GLN A 161 14.88 1.65 -16.05
CA GLN A 161 14.60 3.00 -15.59
C GLN A 161 13.13 3.32 -15.79
N PHE A 162 12.52 3.94 -14.78
CA PHE A 162 11.12 4.33 -14.84
C PHE A 162 10.85 5.22 -16.06
N THR A 163 9.86 4.81 -16.84
CA THR A 163 9.37 5.60 -17.97
C THR A 163 7.90 5.27 -18.26
N THR A 164 7.14 6.30 -18.61
CA THR A 164 5.75 6.18 -19.08
C THR A 164 5.65 5.91 -20.57
N ASP A 165 6.76 5.91 -21.31
CA ASP A 165 6.77 5.75 -22.76
C ASP A 165 6.15 4.44 -23.22
N TYR A 166 6.29 3.39 -22.42
CA TYR A 166 5.66 2.11 -22.70
C TYR A 166 4.12 2.16 -22.71
N LEU A 167 3.52 3.08 -21.97
CA LEU A 167 2.07 3.28 -21.96
C LEU A 167 1.58 4.15 -23.12
N GLN A 168 2.47 4.97 -23.70
CA GLN A 168 2.16 5.69 -24.93
C GLN A 168 1.88 4.65 -26.02
N HIS A 169 0.71 4.72 -26.63
CA HIS A 169 0.28 3.70 -27.61
C HIS A 169 0.12 2.27 -27.07
N ALA A 170 -0.03 2.09 -25.75
CA ALA A 170 -0.39 0.77 -25.18
C ALA A 170 -1.83 0.37 -25.51
N VAL A 171 -2.64 1.30 -25.97
CA VAL A 171 -4.00 1.04 -26.43
C VAL A 171 -4.03 1.22 -27.95
N SER A 172 -4.29 0.12 -28.65
CA SER A 172 -4.43 0.11 -30.10
C SER A 172 -5.75 -0.56 -30.50
N GLY A 173 -6.48 0.07 -31.42
CA GLY A 173 -7.76 -0.45 -31.92
C GLY A 173 -8.96 -0.10 -31.03
N GLU A 174 -10.14 -0.57 -31.49
CA GLU A 174 -11.46 -0.22 -30.91
C GLU A 174 -12.04 -1.30 -29.99
N LYS A 175 -11.28 -2.38 -29.77
CA LYS A 175 -11.78 -3.51 -28.96
C LYS A 175 -11.97 -3.11 -27.51
N GLN A 176 -13.23 -3.07 -27.08
CA GLN A 176 -13.60 -2.86 -25.68
C GLN A 176 -13.50 -4.18 -24.90
N VAL A 177 -12.97 -4.11 -23.70
CA VAL A 177 -12.84 -5.25 -22.79
C VAL A 177 -13.18 -4.82 -21.37
N GLU A 178 -13.57 -5.81 -20.56
CA GLU A 178 -13.55 -5.71 -19.11
C GLU A 178 -12.66 -6.86 -18.63
N GLU A 179 -11.50 -6.54 -18.10
CA GLU A 179 -10.54 -7.55 -17.68
C GLU A 179 -9.79 -7.15 -16.41
N THR A 180 -9.28 -8.17 -15.74
CA THR A 180 -8.40 -8.03 -14.59
C THR A 180 -7.05 -8.64 -14.95
N LEU A 181 -6.00 -7.84 -14.88
CA LEU A 181 -4.62 -8.23 -15.12
C LEU A 181 -3.85 -8.27 -13.80
N VAL A 182 -2.94 -9.23 -13.69
CA VAL A 182 -2.11 -9.43 -12.49
C VAL A 182 -0.65 -9.54 -12.91
N SER A 183 0.23 -8.90 -12.14
CA SER A 183 1.68 -9.12 -12.23
C SER A 183 2.29 -9.24 -10.84
N HIS A 184 3.25 -10.15 -10.68
CA HIS A 184 4.04 -10.37 -9.48
C HIS A 184 5.48 -9.82 -9.62
N LEU A 185 5.77 -9.15 -10.74
CA LEU A 185 7.10 -8.66 -11.07
C LEU A 185 7.34 -7.19 -10.71
N LEU A 186 6.33 -6.53 -10.10
CA LEU A 186 6.49 -5.15 -9.67
C LEU A 186 7.53 -5.08 -8.55
N LYS A 187 8.63 -4.36 -8.82
CA LYS A 187 9.69 -4.07 -7.87
C LYS A 187 10.04 -2.58 -7.97
N SER A 188 10.01 -1.90 -6.86
CA SER A 188 10.54 -0.56 -6.69
C SER A 188 11.64 -0.57 -5.63
N ASN A 189 12.10 0.60 -5.20
CA ASN A 189 12.96 0.72 -4.02
C ASN A 189 12.31 1.67 -3.02
N CYS A 190 12.59 1.44 -1.76
CA CYS A 190 12.26 2.38 -0.70
C CYS A 190 12.91 3.74 -0.99
N LEU A 191 12.15 4.81 -0.81
CA LEU A 191 12.62 6.18 -1.07
C LEU A 191 13.84 6.55 -0.19
N ILE A 192 13.90 6.03 1.04
CA ILE A 192 14.88 6.44 2.06
C ILE A 192 16.05 5.46 2.15
N THR A 193 15.77 4.15 2.13
CA THR A 193 16.82 3.12 2.33
C THR A 193 17.39 2.60 1.04
N HIS A 194 16.76 2.91 -0.09
CA HIS A 194 17.07 2.39 -1.43
C HIS A 194 17.03 0.86 -1.52
N GLN A 195 16.48 0.20 -0.51
CA GLN A 195 16.31 -1.25 -0.51
C GLN A 195 15.14 -1.67 -1.40
N PRO A 196 15.19 -2.88 -1.97
CA PRO A 196 14.16 -3.34 -2.88
C PRO A 196 12.83 -3.60 -2.17
N ASP A 197 11.76 -3.13 -2.80
CA ASP A 197 10.37 -3.27 -2.39
C ASP A 197 9.60 -4.05 -3.46
N TRP A 198 9.36 -5.32 -3.17
CA TRP A 198 8.61 -6.20 -4.05
C TRP A 198 7.10 -6.05 -3.82
N GLY A 199 6.33 -6.30 -4.86
CA GLY A 199 4.87 -6.31 -4.75
C GLY A 199 4.19 -7.01 -5.91
N SER A 200 3.01 -7.53 -5.64
CA SER A 200 2.07 -7.96 -6.67
C SER A 200 1.11 -6.82 -6.96
N ILE A 201 0.71 -6.68 -8.21
CA ILE A 201 -0.24 -5.66 -8.65
C ILE A 201 -1.41 -6.30 -9.39
N GLN A 202 -2.61 -5.84 -9.09
CA GLN A 202 -3.83 -6.18 -9.81
C GLN A 202 -4.40 -4.92 -10.44
N ILE A 203 -4.71 -4.98 -11.72
CA ILE A 203 -5.27 -3.88 -12.50
C ILE A 203 -6.57 -4.38 -13.11
N GLN A 204 -7.69 -3.87 -12.63
CA GLN A 204 -9.01 -4.15 -13.16
C GLN A 204 -9.50 -2.92 -13.91
N TYR A 205 -9.91 -3.10 -15.15
CA TYR A 205 -10.39 -1.98 -15.96
C TYR A 205 -11.47 -2.40 -16.97
N ARG A 206 -12.27 -1.42 -17.38
CA ARG A 206 -13.14 -1.50 -18.54
C ARG A 206 -12.77 -0.38 -19.50
N GLY A 207 -12.56 -0.73 -20.77
CA GLY A 207 -12.14 0.20 -21.79
C GLY A 207 -11.49 -0.49 -22.97
N ARG A 208 -10.80 0.27 -23.80
CA ARG A 208 -10.04 -0.30 -24.92
C ARG A 208 -8.94 -1.22 -24.38
N LYS A 209 -8.73 -2.33 -25.10
CA LYS A 209 -7.77 -3.36 -24.65
C LYS A 209 -6.35 -2.80 -24.54
N ILE A 210 -5.75 -2.95 -23.37
CA ILE A 210 -4.36 -2.56 -23.11
C ILE A 210 -3.43 -3.68 -23.60
N ASP A 211 -2.36 -3.28 -24.29
CA ASP A 211 -1.27 -4.16 -24.71
C ASP A 211 -0.51 -4.66 -23.47
N ARG A 212 -0.55 -5.99 -23.27
CA ARG A 212 -0.01 -6.62 -22.06
C ARG A 212 1.51 -6.59 -22.01
N GLU A 213 2.20 -6.66 -23.16
CA GLU A 213 3.66 -6.56 -23.22
C GLU A 213 4.11 -5.16 -22.82
N LYS A 214 3.47 -4.12 -23.34
CA LYS A 214 3.78 -2.73 -23.01
C LYS A 214 3.47 -2.44 -21.55
N LEU A 215 2.35 -2.94 -21.02
CA LEU A 215 2.01 -2.81 -19.61
C LEU A 215 3.06 -3.49 -18.73
N LEU A 216 3.49 -4.70 -19.08
CA LEU A 216 4.53 -5.40 -18.33
C LEU A 216 5.86 -4.66 -18.37
N ARG A 217 6.29 -4.13 -19.53
CA ARG A 217 7.49 -3.29 -19.64
C ARG A 217 7.41 -2.05 -18.75
N TYR A 218 6.25 -1.40 -18.71
CA TYR A 218 6.00 -0.27 -17.82
C TYR A 218 6.15 -0.67 -16.34
N LEU A 219 5.54 -1.76 -15.90
CA LEU A 219 5.66 -2.24 -14.53
C LEU A 219 7.10 -2.61 -14.17
N VAL A 220 7.84 -3.25 -15.08
CA VAL A 220 9.24 -3.61 -14.86
C VAL A 220 10.15 -2.38 -14.82
N SER A 221 9.79 -1.28 -15.47
CA SER A 221 10.59 -0.05 -15.45
C SER A 221 10.72 0.58 -14.05
N PHE A 222 9.87 0.18 -13.09
CA PHE A 222 9.99 0.61 -11.68
C PHE A 222 11.20 0.04 -10.94
N ARG A 223 11.94 -0.91 -11.49
CA ARG A 223 13.02 -1.63 -10.77
C ARG A 223 14.09 -0.74 -10.15
N HIS A 224 14.35 0.43 -10.71
CA HIS A 224 15.29 1.42 -10.17
C HIS A 224 14.58 2.70 -9.69
N HIS A 225 13.25 2.67 -9.57
CA HIS A 225 12.47 3.81 -9.09
C HIS A 225 12.35 3.79 -7.56
N ASN A 226 12.65 4.93 -6.93
CA ASN A 226 12.57 5.10 -5.48
C ASN A 226 11.30 5.87 -5.13
N GLU A 227 10.39 5.25 -4.41
CA GLU A 227 9.12 5.86 -4.02
C GLU A 227 8.47 5.04 -2.89
N PHE A 228 7.66 5.69 -2.04
CA PHE A 228 6.83 4.95 -1.10
C PHE A 228 5.78 4.10 -1.83
N HIS A 229 5.38 3.00 -1.22
CA HIS A 229 4.46 2.04 -1.84
C HIS A 229 3.12 2.66 -2.23
N GLU A 230 2.57 3.48 -1.33
CA GLU A 230 1.30 4.18 -1.51
C GLU A 230 1.35 5.14 -2.69
N GLN A 231 2.47 5.81 -2.82
CA GLN A 231 2.71 6.75 -3.91
C GLN A 231 2.92 6.03 -5.25
N CYS A 232 3.63 4.91 -5.23
CA CYS A 232 3.87 4.09 -6.42
C CYS A 232 2.56 3.62 -7.06
N VAL A 233 1.58 3.16 -6.27
CA VAL A 233 0.31 2.70 -6.83
C VAL A 233 -0.58 3.85 -7.30
N GLU A 234 -0.55 5.02 -6.64
CA GLU A 234 -1.22 6.24 -7.14
C GLU A 234 -0.64 6.66 -8.49
N ARG A 235 0.67 6.60 -8.65
CA ARG A 235 1.36 6.85 -9.92
C ARG A 235 0.90 5.89 -11.00
N ILE A 236 0.92 4.58 -10.73
CA ILE A 236 0.49 3.55 -11.70
C ILE A 236 -0.96 3.80 -12.12
N PHE A 237 -1.85 4.09 -11.16
CA PHE A 237 -3.23 4.43 -11.48
C PHE A 237 -3.32 5.66 -12.40
N ASN A 238 -2.65 6.75 -12.03
CA ASN A 238 -2.69 7.99 -12.77
C ASN A 238 -2.10 7.85 -14.18
N ASP A 239 -1.02 7.10 -14.33
CA ASP A 239 -0.38 6.86 -15.62
C ASP A 239 -1.28 6.02 -16.54
N ILE A 240 -1.90 4.94 -16.02
CA ILE A 240 -2.85 4.14 -16.80
C ILE A 240 -4.09 4.98 -17.17
N LEU A 241 -4.62 5.75 -16.23
CA LEU A 241 -5.75 6.64 -16.50
C LEU A 241 -5.43 7.62 -17.62
N ARG A 242 -4.26 8.24 -17.56
CA ARG A 242 -3.80 9.26 -18.53
C ARG A 242 -3.55 8.70 -19.92
N PHE A 243 -2.83 7.58 -20.01
CA PHE A 243 -2.33 7.07 -21.29
C PHE A 243 -3.27 6.04 -21.92
N CYS A 244 -3.99 5.26 -21.12
CA CYS A 244 -4.89 4.22 -21.63
C CYS A 244 -6.36 4.65 -21.63
N GLN A 245 -6.73 5.67 -20.87
CA GLN A 245 -8.07 6.26 -20.81
C GLN A 245 -9.20 5.23 -20.66
N PRO A 246 -9.14 4.33 -19.66
CA PRO A 246 -10.22 3.37 -19.42
C PRO A 246 -11.47 4.09 -18.88
N GLU A 247 -12.65 3.50 -19.12
CA GLU A 247 -13.92 4.00 -18.56
C GLU A 247 -13.98 3.79 -17.04
N THR A 248 -13.48 2.65 -16.57
CA THR A 248 -13.32 2.33 -15.15
C THR A 248 -11.93 1.75 -14.91
N LEU A 249 -11.34 2.09 -13.78
CA LEU A 249 -10.02 1.61 -13.40
C LEU A 249 -9.96 1.33 -11.90
N SER A 250 -9.36 0.22 -11.54
CA SER A 250 -8.99 -0.11 -10.17
C SER A 250 -7.59 -0.69 -10.16
N VAL A 251 -6.73 -0.14 -9.33
CA VAL A 251 -5.36 -0.63 -9.16
C VAL A 251 -5.13 -0.99 -7.70
N MET A 252 -4.66 -2.21 -7.46
CA MET A 252 -4.33 -2.70 -6.14
C MET A 252 -2.91 -3.23 -6.13
N ARG A 253 -2.11 -2.82 -5.15
CA ARG A 253 -0.80 -3.37 -4.88
C ARG A 253 -0.83 -4.11 -3.56
N ALA A 254 -0.39 -5.36 -3.56
CA ALA A 254 -0.13 -6.13 -2.35
C ALA A 254 1.38 -6.35 -2.22
N ILE A 255 1.87 -6.21 -1.00
CA ILE A 255 3.27 -6.40 -0.69
C ILE A 255 3.39 -7.69 0.09
N PRO A 256 4.21 -8.66 -0.35
CA PRO A 256 4.52 -9.80 0.47
C PRO A 256 5.16 -9.30 1.76
N ALA A 257 4.84 -9.94 2.87
CA ALA A 257 5.53 -9.68 4.11
C ALA A 257 7.03 -9.76 3.84
N ALA A 258 7.66 -8.61 3.82
CA ALA A 258 9.07 -8.56 3.58
C ALA A 258 9.76 -9.02 4.84
N ALA A 259 10.46 -10.05 4.75
CA ALA A 259 11.79 -10.15 5.22
C ALA A 259 12.20 -11.51 5.56
N GLY A 260 13.30 -11.74 5.08
CA GLY A 260 14.12 -12.82 5.54
C GLY A 260 13.57 -14.16 5.09
N TRP A 261 13.90 -14.56 3.88
CA TRP A 261 14.15 -15.94 3.52
C TRP A 261 13.10 -16.98 3.96
N THR A 262 11.85 -16.77 3.59
CA THR A 262 10.97 -17.90 3.34
C THR A 262 10.08 -17.54 2.18
N LEU A 263 10.62 -17.58 0.98
CA LEU A 263 9.85 -17.81 -0.23
C LEU A 263 9.20 -19.19 -0.05
N ILE A 264 8.00 -19.23 0.49
CA ILE A 264 7.10 -20.33 0.22
C ILE A 264 6.48 -19.97 -1.13
N PRO A 265 6.85 -20.66 -2.22
CA PRO A 265 6.18 -20.45 -3.50
C PRO A 265 4.69 -20.75 -3.30
N GLY A 266 3.83 -19.77 -3.54
CA GLY A 266 2.38 -19.92 -3.41
C GLY A 266 1.74 -19.43 -2.12
N ALA A 267 2.48 -18.91 -1.15
CA ALA A 267 1.88 -18.27 0.03
C ALA A 267 1.58 -16.80 -0.27
N ALA A 268 0.44 -16.53 -0.87
CA ALA A 268 -0.17 -15.22 -0.76
C ALA A 268 -0.70 -15.10 0.68
N MET A 269 -0.41 -13.98 1.32
CA MET A 269 -0.93 -13.72 2.65
C MET A 269 -2.46 -13.61 2.64
N PRO A 270 -3.16 -13.96 3.74
CA PRO A 270 -4.60 -13.92 3.77
C PRO A 270 -5.09 -12.50 3.50
N ILE A 271 -5.77 -12.32 2.40
CA ILE A 271 -6.55 -11.12 2.13
C ILE A 271 -7.84 -11.31 2.89
N LEU A 272 -8.00 -10.64 4.03
CA LEU A 272 -9.29 -10.51 4.68
C LEU A 272 -10.16 -9.60 3.81
N CYS A 273 -10.83 -10.18 2.83
CA CYS A 273 -11.90 -9.48 2.12
C CYS A 273 -13.10 -9.36 3.05
N PRO A 274 -13.61 -8.16 3.37
CA PRO A 274 -14.90 -8.05 4.01
C PRO A 274 -15.97 -8.58 3.06
N PRO A 275 -16.93 -9.41 3.53
CA PRO A 275 -18.01 -9.87 2.71
C PRO A 275 -18.97 -8.72 2.41
N ARG A 276 -19.20 -8.48 1.14
CA ARG A 276 -20.33 -7.77 0.52
C ARG A 276 -20.50 -6.28 0.78
N ALA A 277 -20.62 -5.63 -0.30
CA ALA A 277 -21.42 -4.55 -0.81
C ALA A 277 -20.53 -3.50 -1.48
N GLY A 278 -20.65 -3.40 -2.77
CA GLY A 278 -20.30 -2.23 -3.57
C GLY A 278 -18.82 -1.84 -3.49
N TRP A 279 -18.00 -2.53 -4.26
CA TRP A 279 -16.73 -2.03 -4.80
C TRP A 279 -15.89 -1.14 -3.87
N ARG A 280 -15.22 -1.75 -2.96
CA ARG A 280 -14.11 -1.11 -2.24
C ARG A 280 -12.84 -1.90 -2.52
N VAL A 281 -11.80 -1.16 -2.73
CA VAL A 281 -10.51 -1.73 -2.97
C VAL A 281 -9.56 -1.24 -1.91
N SER A 282 -8.74 -2.12 -1.40
CA SER A 282 -8.01 -1.92 -0.17
C SER A 282 -6.56 -2.34 -0.31
N ASN A 283 -5.71 -1.70 0.42
CA ASN A 283 -4.30 -2.02 0.57
C ASN A 283 -4.08 -2.95 1.74
N LEU A 284 -3.19 -3.92 1.59
CA LEU A 284 -2.88 -4.87 2.63
C LEU A 284 -1.45 -4.72 3.11
N PHE A 285 -1.28 -4.44 4.39
CA PHE A 285 0.00 -4.40 5.07
C PHE A 285 0.21 -5.61 5.95
N CYS A 286 1.39 -6.20 5.92
CA CYS A 286 1.80 -7.26 6.81
C CYS A 286 2.99 -6.84 7.66
N GLN A 287 2.84 -6.95 8.97
CA GLN A 287 3.87 -6.60 9.96
C GLN A 287 4.77 -7.79 10.30
N PHE A 288 5.25 -8.58 9.34
CA PHE A 288 6.34 -9.52 9.64
C PHE A 288 7.67 -8.96 9.15
N CYS A 289 8.49 -8.62 10.13
CA CYS A 289 9.94 -8.41 10.05
C CYS A 289 10.46 -7.56 8.90
N VAL A 290 10.83 -6.36 9.22
CA VAL A 290 11.54 -5.32 8.49
C VAL A 290 10.62 -4.20 7.99
N PRO A 291 11.08 -2.98 8.16
CA PRO A 291 10.25 -1.80 7.92
C PRO A 291 10.04 -1.62 6.42
N ASP A 292 8.90 -1.84 5.89
CA ASP A 292 8.43 -1.34 4.59
C ASP A 292 7.45 -2.28 3.90
N CYS A 293 6.21 -2.32 4.35
CA CYS A 293 5.16 -3.06 3.65
C CYS A 293 3.88 -2.25 3.55
N ALA A 294 3.53 -1.80 2.38
CA ALA A 294 2.28 -1.08 2.11
C ALA A 294 1.55 -1.57 0.85
N CYS A 295 0.24 -1.60 0.94
CA CYS A 295 -0.63 -1.87 -0.20
C CYS A 295 -1.61 -0.71 -0.40
N LYS A 296 -1.79 -0.23 -1.61
CA LYS A 296 -2.77 0.81 -1.94
C LYS A 296 -3.66 0.43 -3.10
N VAL A 297 -4.89 0.85 -3.00
CA VAL A 297 -5.85 0.75 -4.07
C VAL A 297 -6.41 2.09 -4.41
N VAL A 298 -6.49 2.31 -5.70
CA VAL A 298 -6.98 3.54 -6.28
C VAL A 298 -8.06 3.20 -7.29
N LYS A 299 -9.24 3.79 -7.15
CA LYS A 299 -10.37 3.68 -8.08
C LYS A 299 -10.78 5.05 -8.57
N GLY A 300 -11.05 5.15 -9.85
CA GLY A 300 -11.64 6.34 -10.45
C GLY A 300 -12.66 5.99 -11.53
N HIS A 301 -13.55 6.92 -11.74
CA HIS A 301 -14.52 6.91 -12.82
C HIS A 301 -14.36 8.22 -13.58
N GLN A 302 -14.16 8.19 -14.88
CA GLN A 302 -14.25 9.41 -15.66
C GLN A 302 -15.73 9.83 -15.70
N PRO A 303 -16.09 11.05 -15.24
CA PRO A 303 -17.41 11.58 -15.53
C PRO A 303 -17.52 11.69 -17.06
N GLY A 304 -18.59 11.11 -17.61
CA GLY A 304 -18.81 11.06 -19.05
C GLY A 304 -18.67 12.42 -19.68
N LEU A 305 -17.91 12.48 -20.74
CA LEU A 305 -18.05 13.51 -21.76
C LEU A 305 -19.44 13.36 -22.36
N LEU A 306 -20.37 14.22 -21.94
CA LEU A 306 -21.51 14.61 -22.73
C LEU A 306 -21.13 15.74 -23.67
#